data_cc777364b1d1f4e9aad7272e4975cab5
#
_entry.id   cc777364b1d1f4e9aad7272e4975cab5
#
_cell.length_a   1.000
_cell.length_b   1.000
_cell.length_c   1.000
_cell.angle_alpha   90.00
_cell.angle_beta   90.00
_cell.angle_gamma   90.00
#
_symmetry.space_group_name_H-M   'P 1'
#
loop_
_entity.id
_entity.type
_entity.pdbx_description
1 polymer ?
#
loop_
_entity_poly.entity_id
_entity_poly.type
_entity_poly.pdbx_seq_one_letter_code
_entity_poly.pdbx_strand_id
1 'polypeptide(L)'
;IMNFLSIFVLIPLLMLAGLWAARGIKAIRGVMVTGASALLIASVVLTFMYLGERSAGNTAEMLFRADTLWYAPLHISYSVGVDGISVAMLLLSAVIVFTGTFASWRLQPLTKEYFLWFTLLSMGVFGFFISIDLFTMFMFYEIALIPMYLLIGVWGSGRKEYAAMKLTLMLMGGSAFLLIGILGIYFGSGATTMNLLEIAQLHNIPFAQQCIWFPLTFLGFGVLGALFPFHTWSPDGHASAPTAVSMLHAGVLMKLGGYGCFRIAMYLMPEAANELSWIFLILTGISVVYGAFSACVQTDLKYINAYSSVSHCGLVLFAILMLNQTAATGAILQMLSHGLMTALFFALIGMIYGRTHTRDVRELTGLMKVMPFLSVCYVIAGLANLGLPGLSGFIAEMTIFVGSFQNNDVFHRTLTIIACSSIVITAVYILRLVGKILYGTCTNKHHLALTDATWDERVAVICLIVCVAGLGMAPFWVSHMIGESVLPVVSQLIP
;
A
#
# COMPACT_ATOMS: atom_id res chain seq x y z
N ILE A 1 13.70 -24.41 -12.94
CA ILE A 1 12.28 -24.79 -12.88
C ILE A 1 11.52 -23.53 -12.53
N MET A 2 10.72 -23.03 -13.48
CA MET A 2 9.89 -21.85 -13.24
C MET A 2 8.73 -22.22 -12.32
N ASN A 3 8.69 -21.57 -11.15
CA ASN A 3 7.55 -21.65 -10.25
C ASN A 3 6.44 -20.71 -10.73
N PHE A 4 5.17 -21.01 -10.40
CA PHE A 4 4.03 -20.16 -10.71
C PHE A 4 4.22 -18.72 -10.18
N LEU A 5 4.79 -18.55 -8.97
CA LEU A 5 5.02 -17.23 -8.38
C LEU A 5 6.00 -16.37 -9.18
N SER A 6 6.93 -16.98 -9.91
CA SER A 6 7.88 -16.24 -10.76
C SER A 6 7.19 -15.51 -11.93
N ILE A 7 5.95 -15.86 -12.25
CA ILE A 7 5.14 -15.15 -13.25
C ILE A 7 4.97 -13.67 -12.88
N PHE A 8 4.87 -13.35 -11.59
CA PHE A 8 4.72 -11.97 -11.11
C PHE A 8 5.96 -11.09 -11.35
N VAL A 9 7.10 -11.70 -11.60
CA VAL A 9 8.32 -10.99 -12.03
C VAL A 9 8.51 -11.12 -13.54
N LEU A 10 8.19 -12.28 -14.10
CA LEU A 10 8.38 -12.56 -15.53
C LEU A 10 7.46 -11.71 -16.42
N ILE A 11 6.18 -11.56 -16.05
CA ILE A 11 5.23 -10.76 -16.84
C ILE A 11 5.69 -9.29 -16.93
N PRO A 12 6.07 -8.61 -15.83
CA PRO A 12 6.66 -7.27 -15.94
C PRO A 12 7.93 -7.20 -16.79
N LEU A 13 8.79 -8.21 -16.73
CA LEU A 13 9.98 -8.26 -17.60
C LEU A 13 9.61 -8.37 -19.08
N LEU A 14 8.61 -9.18 -19.41
CA LEU A 14 8.09 -9.29 -20.78
C LEU A 14 7.41 -7.99 -21.22
N MET A 15 6.72 -7.31 -20.32
CA MET A 15 6.15 -5.99 -20.59
C MET A 15 7.24 -4.96 -20.89
N LEU A 16 8.34 -4.96 -20.15
CA LEU A 16 9.48 -4.07 -20.39
C LEU A 16 10.08 -4.33 -21.77
N ALA A 17 10.30 -5.60 -22.13
CA ALA A 17 10.80 -5.98 -23.44
C ALA A 17 9.83 -5.58 -24.56
N GLY A 18 8.56 -5.81 -24.38
CA GLY A 18 7.50 -5.42 -25.31
C GLY A 18 7.40 -3.91 -25.50
N LEU A 19 7.49 -3.15 -24.42
CA LEU A 19 7.48 -1.68 -24.48
C LEU A 19 8.73 -1.14 -25.18
N TRP A 20 9.88 -1.75 -24.93
CA TRP A 20 11.11 -1.35 -25.62
C TRP A 20 11.01 -1.55 -27.13
N ALA A 21 10.39 -2.65 -27.56
CA ALA A 21 10.20 -2.97 -28.97
C ALA A 21 8.97 -2.26 -29.59
N ALA A 22 8.03 -1.77 -28.78
CA ALA A 22 6.79 -1.18 -29.27
C ALA A 22 7.02 0.15 -29.99
N ARG A 23 6.31 0.34 -31.09
CA ARG A 23 6.32 1.59 -31.86
C ARG A 23 4.90 2.10 -31.99
N GLY A 24 4.71 3.36 -31.61
CA GLY A 24 3.42 4.03 -31.64
C GLY A 24 2.55 3.77 -30.41
N ILE A 25 1.58 4.64 -30.20
CA ILE A 25 0.75 4.65 -28.99
C ILE A 25 -0.14 3.40 -28.87
N LYS A 26 -0.62 2.86 -29.98
CA LYS A 26 -1.47 1.68 -29.97
C LYS A 26 -0.72 0.42 -29.49
N ALA A 27 0.53 0.28 -29.92
CA ALA A 27 1.39 -0.84 -29.50
C ALA A 27 1.74 -0.73 -28.01
N ILE A 28 2.07 0.47 -27.53
CA ILE A 28 2.37 0.75 -26.12
C ILE A 28 1.15 0.41 -25.25
N ARG A 29 -0.02 0.90 -25.61
CA ARG A 29 -1.28 0.61 -24.90
C ARG A 29 -1.61 -0.88 -24.91
N GLY A 30 -1.41 -1.54 -26.05
CA GLY A 30 -1.63 -2.98 -26.19
C GLY A 30 -0.74 -3.80 -25.26
N VAL A 31 0.54 -3.49 -25.17
CA VAL A 31 1.48 -4.15 -24.24
C VAL A 31 1.04 -3.93 -22.80
N MET A 32 0.71 -2.70 -22.41
CA MET A 32 0.33 -2.39 -21.05
C MET A 32 -0.96 -3.06 -20.63
N VAL A 33 -2.01 -3.03 -21.48
CA VAL A 33 -3.29 -3.68 -21.20
C VAL A 33 -3.13 -5.19 -21.09
N THR A 34 -2.42 -5.78 -22.04
CA THR A 34 -2.18 -7.24 -22.05
C THR A 34 -1.42 -7.68 -20.81
N GLY A 35 -0.33 -6.98 -20.47
CA GLY A 35 0.47 -7.31 -19.31
C GLY A 35 -0.25 -7.10 -17.98
N ALA A 36 -0.93 -5.97 -17.82
CA ALA A 36 -1.70 -5.68 -16.61
C ALA A 36 -2.87 -6.66 -16.44
N SER A 37 -3.55 -7.01 -17.50
CA SER A 37 -4.61 -8.02 -17.47
C SER A 37 -4.08 -9.41 -17.13
N ALA A 38 -2.91 -9.78 -17.67
CA ALA A 38 -2.26 -11.05 -17.33
C ALA A 38 -1.86 -11.12 -15.86
N LEU A 39 -1.34 -10.03 -15.30
CA LEU A 39 -1.03 -9.94 -13.87
C LEU A 39 -2.30 -10.06 -13.00
N LEU A 40 -3.37 -9.41 -13.39
CA LEU A 40 -4.64 -9.48 -12.67
C LEU A 40 -5.22 -10.90 -12.69
N ILE A 41 -5.23 -11.55 -13.86
CA ILE A 41 -5.66 -12.93 -14.00
C ILE A 41 -4.78 -13.87 -13.18
N ALA A 42 -3.46 -13.69 -13.23
CA ALA A 42 -2.51 -14.48 -12.44
C ALA A 42 -2.76 -14.35 -10.95
N SER A 43 -3.05 -13.15 -10.44
CA SER A 43 -3.35 -12.93 -9.03
C SER A 43 -4.67 -13.57 -8.60
N VAL A 44 -5.69 -13.52 -9.43
CA VAL A 44 -6.98 -14.18 -9.18
C VAL A 44 -6.81 -15.70 -9.18
N VAL A 45 -6.10 -16.25 -10.15
CA VAL A 45 -5.79 -17.68 -10.22
C VAL A 45 -4.99 -18.13 -8.98
N LEU A 46 -4.00 -17.35 -8.58
CA LEU A 46 -3.24 -17.63 -7.37
C LEU A 46 -4.13 -17.66 -6.12
N THR A 47 -5.07 -16.74 -6.01
CA THR A 47 -6.02 -16.70 -4.89
C THR A 47 -6.85 -17.98 -4.83
N PHE A 48 -7.39 -18.42 -5.96
CA PHE A 48 -8.15 -19.67 -6.02
C PHE A 48 -7.28 -20.90 -5.72
N MET A 49 -6.07 -20.96 -6.27
CA MET A 49 -5.12 -22.04 -5.98
C MET A 49 -4.75 -22.09 -4.50
N TYR A 50 -4.50 -20.94 -3.89
CA TYR A 50 -4.18 -20.83 -2.47
C TYR A 50 -5.33 -21.32 -1.59
N LEU A 51 -6.55 -20.87 -1.86
CA LEU A 51 -7.74 -21.28 -1.13
C LEU A 51 -8.01 -22.77 -1.31
N GLY A 52 -7.79 -23.30 -2.50
CA GLY A 52 -7.91 -24.73 -2.80
C GLY A 52 -6.92 -25.57 -2.01
N GLU A 53 -5.65 -25.18 -1.94
CA GLU A 53 -4.63 -25.87 -1.16
C GLU A 53 -4.93 -25.84 0.35
N ARG A 54 -5.40 -24.72 0.87
CA ARG A 54 -5.82 -24.61 2.27
C ARG A 54 -7.02 -25.50 2.57
N SER A 55 -8.00 -25.55 1.68
CA SER A 55 -9.18 -26.41 1.81
C SER A 55 -8.82 -27.90 1.74
N ALA A 56 -7.79 -28.25 0.99
CA ALA A 56 -7.27 -29.62 0.91
C ALA A 56 -6.49 -30.07 2.16
N GLY A 57 -6.31 -29.20 3.16
CA GLY A 57 -5.65 -29.51 4.42
C GLY A 57 -4.15 -29.21 4.45
N ASN A 58 -3.61 -28.52 3.45
CA ASN A 58 -2.22 -28.06 3.49
C ASN A 58 -2.08 -26.93 4.51
N THR A 59 -1.33 -27.19 5.59
CA THR A 59 -1.14 -26.26 6.71
C THR A 59 0.24 -25.60 6.72
N ALA A 60 1.04 -25.76 5.67
CA ALA A 60 2.35 -25.14 5.58
C ALA A 60 2.23 -23.62 5.72
N GLU A 61 3.20 -23.00 6.40
CA GLU A 61 3.21 -21.56 6.65
C GLU A 61 3.24 -20.77 5.34
N MET A 62 4.10 -21.18 4.41
CA MET A 62 4.18 -20.63 3.06
C MET A 62 3.90 -21.71 2.02
N LEU A 63 3.09 -21.40 1.04
CA LEU A 63 2.74 -22.28 -0.08
C LEU A 63 3.51 -21.90 -1.34
N PHE A 64 3.60 -22.83 -2.28
CA PHE A 64 4.24 -22.66 -3.58
C PHE A 64 5.70 -22.20 -3.49
N ARG A 65 6.42 -22.72 -2.49
CA ARG A 65 7.83 -22.37 -2.26
C ARG A 65 8.74 -22.87 -3.40
N ALA A 66 9.70 -22.03 -3.73
CA ALA A 66 10.84 -22.39 -4.59
C ALA A 66 12.07 -21.63 -4.13
N ASP A 67 13.21 -22.30 -4.10
CA ASP A 67 14.48 -21.71 -3.67
C ASP A 67 15.53 -21.95 -4.76
N THR A 68 16.23 -20.89 -5.14
CA THR A 68 17.34 -20.96 -6.08
C THR A 68 18.49 -20.11 -5.55
N LEU A 69 19.62 -20.74 -5.25
CA LEU A 69 20.78 -20.02 -4.74
C LEU A 69 21.32 -19.07 -5.82
N TRP A 70 21.46 -17.79 -5.46
CA TRP A 70 21.94 -16.76 -6.36
C TRP A 70 23.37 -16.31 -6.04
N TYR A 71 23.65 -16.02 -4.76
CA TYR A 71 24.96 -15.56 -4.32
C TYR A 71 25.41 -16.33 -3.07
N ALA A 72 26.22 -17.36 -3.27
CA ALA A 72 26.64 -18.30 -2.24
C ALA A 72 27.42 -17.67 -1.06
N PRO A 73 28.33 -16.69 -1.27
CA PRO A 73 29.11 -16.14 -0.15
C PRO A 73 28.29 -15.53 0.98
N LEU A 74 27.10 -14.97 0.68
CA LEU A 74 26.18 -14.39 1.66
C LEU A 74 24.89 -15.21 1.82
N HIS A 75 24.85 -16.40 1.24
CA HIS A 75 23.67 -17.28 1.27
C HIS A 75 22.39 -16.60 0.74
N ILE A 76 22.55 -15.72 -0.24
CA ILE A 76 21.44 -15.02 -0.87
C ILE A 76 20.81 -15.93 -1.91
N SER A 77 19.51 -16.16 -1.78
CA SER A 77 18.74 -17.00 -2.68
C SER A 77 17.56 -16.23 -3.25
N TYR A 78 17.17 -16.56 -4.47
CA TYR A 78 15.85 -16.23 -4.96
C TYR A 78 14.87 -17.24 -4.35
N SER A 79 14.30 -16.89 -3.22
CA SER A 79 13.35 -17.72 -2.50
C SER A 79 11.98 -17.09 -2.56
N VAL A 80 10.99 -17.82 -3.01
CA VAL A 80 9.61 -17.35 -3.17
C VAL A 80 8.65 -18.25 -2.41
N GLY A 81 7.58 -17.65 -1.92
CA GLY A 81 6.51 -18.32 -1.22
C GLY A 81 5.43 -17.32 -0.88
N VAL A 82 4.20 -17.78 -0.71
CA VAL A 82 3.07 -16.92 -0.36
C VAL A 82 2.26 -17.52 0.77
N ASP A 83 1.71 -16.64 1.59
CA ASP A 83 0.64 -16.95 2.53
C ASP A 83 -0.59 -16.08 2.22
N GLY A 84 -1.59 -16.11 3.08
CA GLY A 84 -2.80 -15.31 2.86
C GLY A 84 -2.55 -13.81 2.81
N ILE A 85 -1.57 -13.30 3.55
CA ILE A 85 -1.19 -11.88 3.54
C ILE A 85 -0.58 -11.50 2.18
N SER A 86 0.36 -12.29 1.70
CA SER A 86 1.03 -12.09 0.42
C SER A 86 0.05 -12.19 -0.74
N VAL A 87 -0.87 -13.15 -0.71
CA VAL A 87 -1.90 -13.31 -1.74
C VAL A 87 -2.82 -12.08 -1.79
N ALA A 88 -3.25 -11.57 -0.63
CA ALA A 88 -4.07 -10.37 -0.56
C ALA A 88 -3.33 -9.14 -1.14
N MET A 89 -2.05 -8.98 -0.81
CA MET A 89 -1.24 -7.87 -1.32
C MET A 89 -0.94 -7.99 -2.81
N LEU A 90 -0.73 -9.19 -3.32
CA LEU A 90 -0.55 -9.41 -4.76
C LEU A 90 -1.83 -9.08 -5.54
N LEU A 91 -2.97 -9.47 -5.01
CA LEU A 91 -4.27 -9.14 -5.61
C LEU A 91 -4.50 -7.63 -5.64
N LEU A 92 -4.25 -6.95 -4.54
CA LEU A 92 -4.31 -5.48 -4.44
C LEU A 92 -3.40 -4.82 -5.48
N SER A 93 -2.14 -5.26 -5.56
CA SER A 93 -1.15 -4.70 -6.48
C SER A 93 -1.56 -4.89 -7.94
N ALA A 94 -2.08 -6.07 -8.29
CA ALA A 94 -2.54 -6.36 -9.63
C ALA A 94 -3.74 -5.48 -10.04
N VAL A 95 -4.71 -5.30 -9.15
CA VAL A 95 -5.86 -4.42 -9.38
C VAL A 95 -5.41 -2.97 -9.60
N ILE A 96 -4.50 -2.47 -8.77
CA ILE A 96 -4.03 -1.09 -8.88
C ILE A 96 -3.18 -0.88 -10.13
N VAL A 97 -2.33 -1.81 -10.51
CA VAL A 97 -1.56 -1.73 -11.76
C VAL A 97 -2.49 -1.72 -12.97
N PHE A 98 -3.48 -2.57 -12.99
CA PHE A 98 -4.48 -2.62 -14.05
C PHE A 98 -5.25 -1.29 -14.17
N THR A 99 -5.78 -0.79 -13.07
CA THR A 99 -6.54 0.46 -13.07
C THR A 99 -5.64 1.68 -13.34
N GLY A 100 -4.40 1.65 -12.88
CA GLY A 100 -3.41 2.69 -13.17
C GLY A 100 -3.05 2.78 -14.64
N THR A 101 -3.02 1.67 -15.35
CA THR A 101 -2.82 1.63 -16.80
C THR A 101 -3.91 2.42 -17.51
N PHE A 102 -5.18 2.22 -17.13
CA PHE A 102 -6.29 2.96 -17.70
C PHE A 102 -6.33 4.42 -17.23
N ALA A 103 -5.94 4.72 -16.00
CA ALA A 103 -5.83 6.09 -15.50
C ALA A 103 -4.76 6.90 -16.23
N SER A 104 -3.73 6.25 -16.77
CA SER A 104 -2.65 6.87 -17.56
C SER A 104 -2.83 6.72 -19.07
N TRP A 105 -4.02 6.34 -19.52
CA TRP A 105 -4.28 6.00 -20.94
C TRP A 105 -3.89 7.11 -21.90
N ARG A 106 -4.12 8.36 -21.53
CA ARG A 106 -3.91 9.54 -22.35
C ARG A 106 -2.72 10.41 -21.91
N LEU A 107 -1.82 9.85 -21.11
CA LEU A 107 -0.67 10.59 -20.62
C LEU A 107 0.27 10.99 -21.75
N GLN A 108 0.69 12.25 -21.76
CA GLN A 108 1.68 12.87 -22.65
C GLN A 108 2.60 13.76 -21.81
N PRO A 109 3.88 14.02 -22.20
CA PRO A 109 4.66 13.42 -23.28
C PRO A 109 5.42 12.16 -22.83
N LEU A 110 6.26 11.58 -23.72
CA LEU A 110 7.14 10.46 -23.41
C LEU A 110 6.40 9.26 -22.82
N THR A 111 5.30 8.88 -23.44
CA THR A 111 4.40 7.83 -22.93
C THR A 111 5.09 6.47 -22.77
N LYS A 112 5.97 6.10 -23.70
CA LYS A 112 6.72 4.84 -23.66
C LYS A 112 7.64 4.77 -22.44
N GLU A 113 8.40 5.83 -22.21
CA GLU A 113 9.34 5.94 -21.09
C GLU A 113 8.59 5.95 -19.75
N TYR A 114 7.45 6.63 -19.70
CA TYR A 114 6.59 6.61 -18.52
C TYR A 114 6.14 5.19 -18.16
N PHE A 115 5.64 4.43 -19.13
CA PHE A 115 5.19 3.08 -18.89
C PHE A 115 6.34 2.11 -18.60
N LEU A 116 7.53 2.35 -19.15
CA LEU A 116 8.73 1.57 -18.78
C LEU A 116 9.03 1.70 -17.28
N TRP A 117 9.07 2.93 -16.77
CA TRP A 117 9.33 3.16 -15.36
C TRP A 117 8.17 2.68 -14.46
N PHE A 118 6.94 2.88 -14.91
CA PHE A 118 5.76 2.38 -14.20
C PHE A 118 5.76 0.84 -14.08
N THR A 119 6.14 0.15 -15.14
CA THR A 119 6.24 -1.30 -15.15
C THR A 119 7.38 -1.80 -14.26
N LEU A 120 8.53 -1.11 -14.28
CA LEU A 120 9.65 -1.44 -13.40
C LEU A 120 9.28 -1.28 -11.92
N LEU A 121 8.58 -0.21 -11.58
CA LEU A 121 8.03 0.01 -10.24
C LEU A 121 7.10 -1.14 -9.83
N SER A 122 6.21 -1.54 -10.70
CA SER A 122 5.29 -2.65 -10.46
C SER A 122 6.03 -3.98 -10.26
N MET A 123 7.08 -4.24 -11.04
CA MET A 123 7.92 -5.42 -10.88
C MET A 123 8.57 -5.48 -9.49
N GLY A 124 9.08 -4.36 -9.02
CA GLY A 124 9.63 -4.27 -7.67
C GLY A 124 8.60 -4.60 -6.58
N VAL A 125 7.40 -4.09 -6.72
CA VAL A 125 6.29 -4.37 -5.79
C VAL A 125 5.91 -5.85 -5.80
N PHE A 126 5.67 -6.44 -6.96
CA PHE A 126 5.32 -7.86 -7.05
C PHE A 126 6.43 -8.77 -6.54
N GLY A 127 7.67 -8.47 -6.90
CA GLY A 127 8.83 -9.21 -6.41
C GLY A 127 8.99 -9.16 -4.90
N PHE A 128 8.73 -8.02 -4.29
CA PHE A 128 8.77 -7.88 -2.84
C PHE A 128 7.74 -8.80 -2.15
N PHE A 129 6.51 -8.83 -2.62
CA PHE A 129 5.46 -9.62 -1.98
C PHE A 129 5.60 -11.12 -2.16
N ILE A 130 6.26 -11.59 -3.20
CA ILE A 130 6.51 -13.03 -3.39
C ILE A 130 7.78 -13.52 -2.68
N SER A 131 8.71 -12.63 -2.34
CA SER A 131 10.00 -13.00 -1.76
C SER A 131 9.88 -13.39 -0.30
N ILE A 132 10.64 -14.41 0.09
CA ILE A 132 10.84 -14.84 1.48
C ILE A 132 12.32 -14.83 1.88
N ASP A 133 13.19 -14.35 1.03
CA ASP A 133 14.61 -14.10 1.30
C ASP A 133 14.80 -12.62 1.66
N LEU A 134 15.48 -12.32 2.76
CA LEU A 134 15.62 -10.97 3.28
C LEU A 134 16.30 -10.02 2.29
N PHE A 135 17.39 -10.47 1.68
CA PHE A 135 18.13 -9.61 0.76
C PHE A 135 17.36 -9.41 -0.55
N THR A 136 16.71 -10.46 -1.04
CA THR A 136 15.89 -10.38 -2.26
C THR A 136 14.69 -9.45 -2.05
N MET A 137 14.05 -9.50 -0.89
CA MET A 137 13.01 -8.52 -0.52
C MET A 137 13.55 -7.09 -0.54
N PHE A 138 14.72 -6.87 0.05
CA PHE A 138 15.39 -5.56 0.04
C PHE A 138 15.70 -5.10 -1.38
N MET A 139 16.21 -5.99 -2.22
CA MET A 139 16.51 -5.69 -3.62
C MET A 139 15.26 -5.25 -4.39
N PHE A 140 14.14 -5.95 -4.24
CA PHE A 140 12.88 -5.56 -4.89
C PHE A 140 12.32 -4.27 -4.32
N TYR A 141 12.49 -4.02 -3.04
CA TYR A 141 12.15 -2.75 -2.41
C TYR A 141 12.92 -1.58 -3.08
N GLU A 142 14.22 -1.73 -3.26
CA GLU A 142 15.06 -0.72 -3.95
C GLU A 142 14.66 -0.55 -5.42
N ILE A 143 14.35 -1.63 -6.13
CA ILE A 143 13.85 -1.56 -7.51
C ILE A 143 12.55 -0.78 -7.57
N ALA A 144 11.70 -0.87 -6.56
CA ALA A 144 10.46 -0.10 -6.50
C ALA A 144 10.70 1.39 -6.20
N LEU A 145 11.76 1.75 -5.46
CA LEU A 145 12.04 3.14 -5.11
C LEU A 145 12.63 3.98 -6.24
N ILE A 146 13.56 3.43 -6.99
CA ILE A 146 14.30 4.17 -8.03
C ILE A 146 13.38 4.77 -9.10
N PRO A 147 12.41 4.05 -9.66
CA PRO A 147 11.49 4.61 -10.63
C PRO A 147 10.67 5.80 -10.13
N MET A 148 10.39 5.87 -8.83
CA MET A 148 9.61 6.96 -8.24
C MET A 148 10.24 8.32 -8.45
N TYR A 149 11.56 8.41 -8.29
CA TYR A 149 12.28 9.66 -8.53
C TYR A 149 12.05 10.19 -9.95
N LEU A 150 12.18 9.33 -10.94
CA LEU A 150 12.03 9.71 -12.34
C LEU A 150 10.57 9.99 -12.71
N LEU A 151 9.65 9.17 -12.23
CA LEU A 151 8.22 9.33 -12.51
C LEU A 151 7.69 10.67 -11.96
N ILE A 152 8.07 11.03 -10.76
CA ILE A 152 7.66 12.30 -10.15
C ILE A 152 8.43 13.48 -10.77
N GLY A 153 9.73 13.34 -10.94
CA GLY A 153 10.58 14.43 -11.43
C GLY A 153 10.30 14.84 -12.87
N VAL A 154 9.95 13.90 -13.74
CA VAL A 154 9.70 14.16 -15.17
C VAL A 154 8.23 14.47 -15.45
N TRP A 155 7.32 13.63 -14.98
CA TRP A 155 5.87 13.72 -15.30
C TRP A 155 5.04 14.34 -14.19
N GLY A 156 5.64 14.71 -13.09
CA GLY A 156 4.95 15.33 -11.96
C GLY A 156 4.48 16.75 -12.25
N SER A 157 3.81 17.35 -11.28
CA SER A 157 3.29 18.71 -11.33
C SER A 157 3.70 19.53 -10.11
N GLY A 158 3.63 20.87 -10.22
CA GLY A 158 3.99 21.77 -9.14
C GLY A 158 5.48 21.70 -8.80
N ARG A 159 5.79 21.61 -7.52
CA ARG A 159 7.17 21.49 -7.00
C ARG A 159 7.72 20.07 -7.15
N LYS A 160 7.61 19.50 -8.35
CA LYS A 160 7.93 18.11 -8.63
C LYS A 160 9.39 17.72 -8.34
N GLU A 161 10.34 18.58 -8.64
CA GLU A 161 11.75 18.31 -8.40
C GLU A 161 12.06 18.24 -6.91
N TYR A 162 11.54 19.16 -6.14
CA TYR A 162 11.65 19.15 -4.69
C TYR A 162 10.98 17.91 -4.08
N ALA A 163 9.77 17.58 -4.51
CA ALA A 163 9.02 16.44 -4.03
C ALA A 163 9.73 15.12 -4.35
N ALA A 164 10.22 14.97 -5.58
CA ALA A 164 10.97 13.77 -6.00
C ALA A 164 12.25 13.58 -5.18
N MET A 165 13.01 14.65 -4.98
CA MET A 165 14.25 14.60 -4.19
C MET A 165 13.97 14.28 -2.72
N LYS A 166 12.98 14.94 -2.12
CA LYS A 166 12.60 14.72 -0.72
C LYS A 166 12.15 13.28 -0.48
N LEU A 167 11.26 12.76 -1.32
CA LEU A 167 10.80 11.39 -1.26
C LEU A 167 11.96 10.41 -1.38
N THR A 168 12.81 10.59 -2.38
CA THR A 168 13.93 9.68 -2.64
C THR A 168 14.92 9.66 -1.48
N LEU A 169 15.33 10.83 -0.99
CA LEU A 169 16.29 10.91 0.10
C LEU A 169 15.75 10.33 1.40
N MET A 170 14.48 10.59 1.72
CA MET A 170 13.88 10.05 2.94
C MET A 170 13.68 8.53 2.87
N LEU A 171 13.22 8.02 1.74
CA LEU A 171 13.04 6.57 1.57
C LEU A 171 14.36 5.82 1.49
N MET A 172 15.39 6.40 0.86
CA MET A 172 16.73 5.79 0.86
C MET A 172 17.38 5.84 2.23
N GLY A 173 17.16 6.89 3.01
CA GLY A 173 17.56 6.94 4.42
C GLY A 173 16.92 5.81 5.23
N GLY A 174 15.62 5.58 5.03
CA GLY A 174 14.91 4.45 5.61
C GLY A 174 15.46 3.11 5.17
N SER A 175 15.78 2.96 3.89
CA SER A 175 16.36 1.71 3.37
C SER A 175 17.77 1.46 3.88
N ALA A 176 18.54 2.49 4.21
CA ALA A 176 19.84 2.32 4.87
C ALA A 176 19.69 1.71 6.26
N PHE A 177 18.74 2.19 7.05
CA PHE A 177 18.42 1.59 8.35
C PHE A 177 17.93 0.15 8.19
N LEU A 178 17.11 -0.11 7.19
CA LEU A 178 16.62 -1.44 6.88
C LEU A 178 17.75 -2.40 6.52
N LEU A 179 18.69 -1.98 5.69
CA LEU A 179 19.85 -2.80 5.31
C LEU A 179 20.70 -3.16 6.53
N ILE A 180 20.98 -2.19 7.39
CA ILE A 180 21.71 -2.43 8.64
C ILE A 180 20.95 -3.44 9.50
N GLY A 181 19.64 -3.29 9.62
CA GLY A 181 18.78 -4.22 10.36
C GLY A 181 18.81 -5.64 9.79
N ILE A 182 18.72 -5.80 8.49
CA ILE A 182 18.80 -7.10 7.79
C ILE A 182 20.15 -7.76 8.03
N LEU A 183 21.25 -7.03 7.88
CA LEU A 183 22.58 -7.57 8.14
C LEU A 183 22.76 -7.96 9.61
N GLY A 184 22.23 -7.14 10.52
CA GLY A 184 22.21 -7.46 11.95
C GLY A 184 21.45 -8.73 12.27
N ILE A 185 20.29 -8.93 11.65
CA ILE A 185 19.49 -10.15 11.80
C ILE A 185 20.26 -11.36 11.27
N TYR A 186 20.83 -11.25 10.08
CA TYR A 186 21.57 -12.34 9.44
C TYR A 186 22.78 -12.78 10.27
N PHE A 187 23.63 -11.85 10.64
CA PHE A 187 24.82 -12.17 11.42
C PHE A 187 24.51 -12.51 12.89
N GLY A 188 23.51 -11.85 13.46
CA GLY A 188 23.10 -12.10 14.84
C GLY A 188 22.42 -13.46 15.04
N SER A 189 21.73 -13.97 14.04
CA SER A 189 21.09 -15.29 14.08
C SER A 189 22.08 -16.45 13.93
N GLY A 190 23.26 -16.19 13.38
CA GLY A 190 24.21 -17.24 13.03
C GLY A 190 23.72 -18.16 11.92
N ALA A 191 22.68 -17.75 11.18
CA ALA A 191 22.09 -18.56 10.14
C ALA A 191 22.99 -18.67 8.91
N THR A 192 22.86 -19.79 8.20
CA THR A 192 23.53 -20.05 6.93
C THR A 192 22.60 -19.73 5.75
N THR A 193 21.56 -18.97 5.97
CA THR A 193 20.53 -18.63 4.99
C THR A 193 19.96 -17.25 5.30
N MET A 194 19.44 -16.58 4.27
CA MET A 194 18.65 -15.36 4.44
C MET A 194 17.14 -15.62 4.36
N ASN A 195 16.72 -16.88 4.30
CA ASN A 195 15.31 -17.25 4.30
C ASN A 195 14.68 -16.91 5.65
N LEU A 196 13.65 -16.06 5.64
CA LEU A 196 13.05 -15.57 6.87
C LEU A 196 12.37 -16.67 7.70
N LEU A 197 11.83 -17.71 7.07
CA LEU A 197 11.21 -18.81 7.80
C LEU A 197 12.24 -19.63 8.58
N GLU A 198 13.38 -19.90 7.97
CA GLU A 198 14.47 -20.64 8.61
C GLU A 198 15.10 -19.85 9.76
N ILE A 199 15.31 -18.55 9.56
CA ILE A 199 15.83 -17.64 10.61
C ILE A 199 14.84 -17.58 11.78
N ALA A 200 13.55 -17.49 11.51
CA ALA A 200 12.52 -17.46 12.55
C ALA A 200 12.47 -18.76 13.37
N GLN A 201 12.71 -19.93 12.75
CA GLN A 201 12.72 -21.20 13.43
C GLN A 201 13.94 -21.39 14.35
N LEU A 202 15.06 -20.73 14.06
CA LEU A 202 16.27 -20.85 14.86
C LEU A 202 16.16 -20.20 16.23
N HIS A 203 15.40 -19.11 16.38
CA HIS A 203 15.26 -18.32 17.62
C HIS A 203 16.61 -17.96 18.26
N ASN A 204 17.64 -17.71 17.46
CA ASN A 204 19.02 -17.57 17.93
C ASN A 204 19.48 -16.13 18.11
N ILE A 205 18.67 -15.13 17.81
CA ILE A 205 19.08 -13.73 17.95
C ILE A 205 18.98 -13.37 19.44
N PRO A 206 20.11 -13.00 20.10
CA PRO A 206 20.08 -12.61 21.50
C PRO A 206 19.20 -11.38 21.73
N PHE A 207 18.52 -11.32 22.88
CA PHE A 207 17.61 -10.20 23.20
C PHE A 207 18.30 -8.83 23.10
N ALA A 208 19.55 -8.73 23.60
CA ALA A 208 20.30 -7.48 23.50
C ALA A 208 20.51 -7.01 22.06
N GLN A 209 20.75 -7.95 21.14
CA GLN A 209 20.87 -7.64 19.71
C GLN A 209 19.52 -7.32 19.08
N GLN A 210 18.45 -8.03 19.46
CA GLN A 210 17.10 -7.71 19.00
C GLN A 210 16.71 -6.26 19.35
N CYS A 211 17.09 -5.78 20.54
CA CYS A 211 16.82 -4.41 20.97
C CYS A 211 17.56 -3.35 20.13
N ILE A 212 18.61 -3.73 19.41
CA ILE A 212 19.33 -2.86 18.47
C ILE A 212 18.70 -2.95 17.06
N TRP A 213 18.51 -4.16 16.55
CA TRP A 213 18.09 -4.37 15.17
C TRP A 213 16.60 -4.19 14.94
N PHE A 214 15.76 -4.45 15.94
CA PHE A 214 14.32 -4.25 15.83
C PHE A 214 13.94 -2.79 15.57
N PRO A 215 14.41 -1.80 16.36
CA PRO A 215 14.11 -0.40 16.08
C PRO A 215 14.59 0.05 14.71
N LEU A 216 15.77 -0.37 14.28
CA LEU A 216 16.31 -0.01 12.95
C LEU A 216 15.48 -0.57 11.82
N THR A 217 15.11 -1.85 11.91
CA THR A 217 14.28 -2.52 10.89
C THR A 217 12.86 -1.95 10.86
N PHE A 218 12.26 -1.78 12.03
CA PHE A 218 10.91 -1.23 12.13
C PHE A 218 10.86 0.22 11.62
N LEU A 219 11.84 1.03 11.99
CA LEU A 219 11.93 2.42 11.52
C LEU A 219 12.19 2.47 10.01
N GLY A 220 13.06 1.60 9.48
CA GLY A 220 13.36 1.54 8.05
C GLY A 220 12.12 1.27 7.21
N PHE A 221 11.30 0.32 7.60
CA PHE A 221 10.01 0.08 6.96
C PHE A 221 8.97 1.14 7.33
N GLY A 222 9.01 1.64 8.55
CA GLY A 222 8.08 2.67 9.03
C GLY A 222 8.20 4.00 8.28
N VAL A 223 9.38 4.36 7.81
CA VAL A 223 9.56 5.54 6.96
C VAL A 223 8.69 5.42 5.71
N LEU A 224 8.70 4.27 5.04
CA LEU A 224 7.83 4.02 3.89
C LEU A 224 6.35 3.95 4.29
N GLY A 225 6.05 3.43 5.46
CA GLY A 225 4.69 3.40 6.02
C GLY A 225 4.19 4.73 6.59
N ALA A 226 4.92 5.81 6.39
CA ALA A 226 4.61 7.15 6.89
C ALA A 226 4.48 7.24 8.41
N LEU A 227 5.39 6.61 9.14
CA LEU A 227 5.49 6.70 10.58
C LEU A 227 5.93 8.10 11.00
N PHE A 228 5.19 8.74 11.94
CA PHE A 228 5.61 10.01 12.52
C PHE A 228 6.96 9.87 13.26
N PRO A 229 7.91 10.77 13.12
CA PRO A 229 7.91 12.02 12.34
C PRO A 229 8.42 11.88 10.88
N PHE A 230 8.60 10.69 10.37
CA PHE A 230 9.19 10.41 9.06
C PHE A 230 8.16 10.31 7.92
N HIS A 231 7.02 10.98 8.09
CA HIS A 231 5.90 10.96 7.13
C HIS A 231 5.93 12.12 6.12
N THR A 232 6.79 13.11 6.30
CA THR A 232 6.71 14.40 5.59
C THR A 232 6.94 14.31 4.09
N TRP A 233 7.61 13.25 3.61
CA TRP A 233 7.80 13.00 2.19
C TRP A 233 6.50 12.62 1.47
N SER A 234 5.57 12.00 2.18
CA SER A 234 4.36 11.40 1.61
C SER A 234 3.40 12.45 1.03
N PRO A 235 3.01 13.51 1.75
CA PRO A 235 2.13 14.54 1.17
C PRO A 235 2.72 15.22 -0.06
N ASP A 236 3.97 15.64 0.00
CA ASP A 236 4.62 16.30 -1.12
C ASP A 236 4.81 15.36 -2.32
N GLY A 237 5.20 14.13 -2.06
CA GLY A 237 5.37 13.11 -3.10
C GLY A 237 4.08 12.78 -3.83
N HIS A 238 3.00 12.54 -3.09
CA HIS A 238 1.70 12.22 -3.69
C HIS A 238 1.08 13.40 -4.42
N ALA A 239 1.21 14.60 -3.88
CA ALA A 239 0.66 15.80 -4.51
C ALA A 239 1.32 16.12 -5.84
N SER A 240 2.61 15.84 -5.98
CA SER A 240 3.39 16.13 -7.19
C SER A 240 3.39 15.00 -8.20
N ALA A 241 3.14 13.76 -7.79
CA ALA A 241 3.18 12.60 -8.68
C ALA A 241 2.05 12.60 -9.71
N PRO A 242 2.27 11.98 -10.89
CA PRO A 242 1.19 11.71 -11.83
C PRO A 242 0.11 10.82 -11.19
N THR A 243 -1.11 10.87 -11.71
CA THR A 243 -2.28 10.19 -11.12
C THR A 243 -2.03 8.71 -10.84
N ALA A 244 -1.61 7.94 -11.84
CA ALA A 244 -1.41 6.50 -11.67
C ALA A 244 -0.23 6.19 -10.75
N VAL A 245 0.78 7.03 -10.73
CA VAL A 245 1.92 6.90 -9.79
C VAL A 245 1.46 7.15 -8.36
N SER A 246 0.61 8.14 -8.13
CA SER A 246 0.00 8.38 -6.82
C SER A 246 -0.88 7.21 -6.39
N MET A 247 -1.65 6.64 -7.30
CA MET A 247 -2.48 5.45 -7.05
C MET A 247 -1.62 4.27 -6.59
N LEU A 248 -0.56 3.97 -7.31
CA LEU A 248 0.32 2.84 -7.01
C LEU A 248 1.14 3.10 -5.74
N HIS A 249 1.63 4.31 -5.58
CA HIS A 249 2.46 4.65 -4.41
C HIS A 249 1.63 4.63 -3.12
N ALA A 250 0.56 5.38 -3.05
CA ALA A 250 -0.30 5.41 -1.87
C ALA A 250 -1.06 4.09 -1.69
N GLY A 251 -1.44 3.44 -2.77
CA GLY A 251 -2.22 2.21 -2.74
C GLY A 251 -1.42 0.97 -2.36
N VAL A 252 -0.18 0.87 -2.79
CA VAL A 252 0.63 -0.36 -2.63
C VAL A 252 1.97 -0.11 -1.97
N LEU A 253 2.75 0.87 -2.42
CA LEU A 253 4.12 1.06 -1.93
C LEU A 253 4.18 1.35 -0.44
N MET A 254 3.27 2.17 0.08
CA MET A 254 3.21 2.41 1.53
C MET A 254 2.89 1.12 2.31
N LYS A 255 2.23 0.15 1.69
CA LYS A 255 1.92 -1.15 2.28
C LYS A 255 3.13 -2.07 2.36
N LEU A 256 4.15 -1.85 1.54
CA LEU A 256 5.45 -2.52 1.72
C LEU A 256 6.02 -2.24 3.11
N GLY A 257 5.84 -1.02 3.61
CA GLY A 257 6.24 -0.63 4.96
C GLY A 257 5.53 -1.44 6.05
N GLY A 258 4.21 -1.46 6.01
CA GLY A 258 3.41 -2.23 6.97
C GLY A 258 3.67 -3.74 6.90
N TYR A 259 3.72 -4.27 5.69
CA TYR A 259 4.04 -5.68 5.45
C TYR A 259 5.44 -6.03 5.99
N GLY A 260 6.44 -5.21 5.70
CA GLY A 260 7.80 -5.43 6.17
C GLY A 260 7.96 -5.33 7.68
N CYS A 261 7.31 -4.36 8.31
CA CYS A 261 7.29 -4.26 9.77
C CYS A 261 6.74 -5.53 10.41
N PHE A 262 5.63 -6.04 9.90
CA PHE A 262 5.00 -7.24 10.43
C PHE A 262 5.79 -8.51 10.10
N ARG A 263 6.18 -8.68 8.84
CA ARG A 263 6.80 -9.90 8.33
C ARG A 263 8.27 -10.05 8.74
N ILE A 264 9.02 -8.97 8.82
CA ILE A 264 10.45 -9.02 9.11
C ILE A 264 10.74 -8.59 10.54
N ALA A 265 10.38 -7.37 10.92
CA ALA A 265 10.77 -6.82 12.22
C ALA A 265 10.12 -7.60 13.38
N MET A 266 8.80 -7.77 13.34
CA MET A 266 8.07 -8.44 14.44
C MET A 266 8.22 -9.96 14.40
N TYR A 267 8.23 -10.55 13.21
CA TYR A 267 8.32 -12.00 13.07
C TYR A 267 9.68 -12.56 13.48
N LEU A 268 10.77 -11.87 13.10
CA LEU A 268 12.12 -12.34 13.38
C LEU A 268 12.65 -11.90 14.74
N MET A 269 12.08 -10.87 15.34
CA MET A 269 12.51 -10.30 16.62
C MET A 269 11.33 -10.14 17.60
N PRO A 270 10.65 -11.24 17.96
CA PRO A 270 9.42 -11.14 18.75
C PRO A 270 9.63 -10.63 20.17
N GLU A 271 10.75 -10.93 20.81
CA GLU A 271 11.05 -10.46 22.18
C GLU A 271 11.23 -8.94 22.22
N ALA A 272 11.99 -8.38 21.29
CA ALA A 272 12.15 -6.94 21.17
C ALA A 272 10.84 -6.26 20.75
N ALA A 273 10.03 -6.90 19.91
CA ALA A 273 8.72 -6.40 19.54
C ALA A 273 7.80 -6.27 20.76
N ASN A 274 7.78 -7.25 21.64
CA ASN A 274 7.03 -7.18 22.90
C ASN A 274 7.52 -6.07 23.81
N GLU A 275 8.81 -5.92 23.97
CA GLU A 275 9.41 -4.98 24.92
C GLU A 275 9.35 -3.54 24.43
N LEU A 276 9.56 -3.30 23.13
CA LEU A 276 9.71 -1.96 22.55
C LEU A 276 8.45 -1.45 21.84
N SER A 277 7.39 -2.25 21.75
CA SER A 277 6.17 -1.87 21.03
C SER A 277 5.54 -0.58 21.54
N TRP A 278 5.63 -0.29 22.83
CA TRP A 278 5.03 0.90 23.43
C TRP A 278 5.54 2.21 22.83
N ILE A 279 6.84 2.27 22.48
CA ILE A 279 7.45 3.45 21.86
C ILE A 279 6.81 3.72 20.51
N PHE A 280 6.74 2.67 19.67
CA PHE A 280 6.17 2.77 18.33
C PHE A 280 4.66 2.94 18.37
N LEU A 281 3.96 2.42 19.37
CA LEU A 281 2.52 2.68 19.57
C LEU A 281 2.24 4.17 19.79
N ILE A 282 3.06 4.85 20.57
CA ILE A 282 2.91 6.30 20.75
C ILE A 282 3.12 7.03 19.43
N LEU A 283 4.18 6.69 18.69
CA LEU A 283 4.48 7.33 17.42
C LEU A 283 3.39 7.08 16.37
N THR A 284 2.89 5.85 16.29
CA THR A 284 1.81 5.51 15.35
C THR A 284 0.48 6.13 15.74
N GLY A 285 0.18 6.23 17.02
CA GLY A 285 -0.98 6.96 17.52
C GLY A 285 -0.95 8.44 17.13
N ILE A 286 0.23 9.07 17.24
CA ILE A 286 0.45 10.44 16.76
C ILE A 286 0.22 10.51 15.24
N SER A 287 0.74 9.55 14.46
CA SER A 287 0.51 9.51 13.00
C SER A 287 -0.96 9.48 12.65
N VAL A 288 -1.75 8.67 13.35
CA VAL A 288 -3.20 8.52 13.09
C VAL A 288 -3.92 9.85 13.31
N VAL A 289 -3.73 10.47 14.45
CA VAL A 289 -4.44 11.70 14.83
C VAL A 289 -3.91 12.90 14.06
N TYR A 290 -2.59 13.04 13.98
CA TYR A 290 -1.95 14.14 13.26
C TYR A 290 -2.28 14.13 11.77
N GLY A 291 -2.25 12.96 11.12
CA GLY A 291 -2.62 12.84 9.72
C GLY A 291 -4.07 13.27 9.45
N ALA A 292 -4.99 12.87 10.31
CA ALA A 292 -6.39 13.25 10.19
C ALA A 292 -6.62 14.77 10.37
N PHE A 293 -6.02 15.39 11.40
CA PHE A 293 -6.10 16.83 11.59
C PHE A 293 -5.42 17.61 10.47
N SER A 294 -4.30 17.13 9.97
CA SER A 294 -3.62 17.76 8.84
C SER A 294 -4.47 17.74 7.57
N ALA A 295 -5.19 16.65 7.34
CA ALA A 295 -6.15 16.57 6.23
C ALA A 295 -7.28 17.60 6.35
N CYS A 296 -7.74 17.89 7.57
CA CYS A 296 -8.78 18.90 7.82
C CYS A 296 -8.40 20.30 7.36
N VAL A 297 -7.13 20.67 7.49
CA VAL A 297 -6.66 22.05 7.21
C VAL A 297 -6.15 22.25 5.80
N GLN A 298 -6.05 21.20 5.00
CA GLN A 298 -5.58 21.30 3.63
C GLN A 298 -6.66 21.87 2.71
N THR A 299 -6.22 22.59 1.67
CA THR A 299 -7.06 23.15 0.62
C THR A 299 -6.84 22.52 -0.75
N ASP A 300 -5.80 21.74 -0.92
CA ASP A 300 -5.49 20.99 -2.15
C ASP A 300 -6.02 19.56 -2.02
N LEU A 301 -6.77 19.10 -3.03
CA LEU A 301 -7.39 17.77 -3.01
C LEU A 301 -6.37 16.63 -2.83
N LYS A 302 -5.23 16.71 -3.50
CA LYS A 302 -4.18 15.69 -3.38
C LYS A 302 -3.53 15.69 -2.01
N TYR A 303 -3.32 16.86 -1.41
CA TYR A 303 -2.79 16.96 -0.05
C TYR A 303 -3.77 16.42 0.99
N ILE A 304 -5.06 16.67 0.83
CA ILE A 304 -6.10 16.10 1.71
C ILE A 304 -6.02 14.57 1.70
N ASN A 305 -5.99 13.99 0.51
CA ASN A 305 -5.92 12.53 0.38
C ASN A 305 -4.57 11.98 0.87
N ALA A 306 -3.47 12.67 0.63
CA ALA A 306 -2.15 12.27 1.09
C ALA A 306 -2.04 12.23 2.62
N TYR A 307 -2.55 13.24 3.32
CA TYR A 307 -2.61 13.23 4.79
C TYR A 307 -3.60 12.22 5.33
N SER A 308 -4.71 11.99 4.64
CA SER A 308 -5.61 10.88 4.95
C SER A 308 -4.86 9.53 4.89
N SER A 309 -4.01 9.34 3.89
CA SER A 309 -3.18 8.14 3.76
C SER A 309 -2.15 8.02 4.90
N VAL A 310 -1.58 9.11 5.37
CA VAL A 310 -0.71 9.11 6.56
C VAL A 310 -1.47 8.60 7.78
N SER A 311 -2.70 9.06 7.99
CA SER A 311 -3.55 8.62 9.09
C SER A 311 -3.87 7.13 9.00
N HIS A 312 -4.32 6.66 7.85
CA HIS A 312 -4.72 5.25 7.66
C HIS A 312 -3.52 4.29 7.69
N CYS A 313 -2.38 4.66 7.14
CA CYS A 313 -1.17 3.85 7.24
C CYS A 313 -0.59 3.84 8.66
N GLY A 314 -0.71 4.95 9.38
CA GLY A 314 -0.42 4.99 10.81
C GLY A 314 -1.28 4.03 11.60
N LEU A 315 -2.57 3.92 11.25
CA LEU A 315 -3.49 2.97 11.88
C LEU A 315 -3.09 1.51 11.61
N VAL A 316 -2.59 1.20 10.43
CA VAL A 316 -2.05 -0.13 10.11
C VAL A 316 -0.90 -0.49 11.05
N LEU A 317 0.09 0.40 11.18
CA LEU A 317 1.24 0.17 12.06
C LEU A 317 0.81 0.11 13.53
N PHE A 318 -0.13 0.94 13.93
CA PHE A 318 -0.72 0.93 15.27
C PHE A 318 -1.37 -0.43 15.58
N ALA A 319 -2.11 -0.98 14.64
CA ALA A 319 -2.82 -2.24 14.82
C ALA A 319 -1.88 -3.44 14.95
N ILE A 320 -0.83 -3.52 14.14
CA ILE A 320 0.14 -4.63 14.25
C ILE A 320 0.89 -4.60 15.58
N LEU A 321 1.09 -3.43 16.16
CA LEU A 321 1.77 -3.25 17.45
C LEU A 321 0.90 -3.61 18.66
N MET A 322 -0.38 -3.89 18.45
CA MET A 322 -1.27 -4.41 19.50
C MET A 322 -0.98 -5.87 19.89
N LEU A 323 -0.19 -6.57 19.10
CA LEU A 323 0.34 -7.91 19.37
C LEU A 323 -0.74 -8.98 19.58
N ASN A 324 -1.87 -8.87 18.91
CA ASN A 324 -2.90 -9.90 18.91
C ASN A 324 -3.41 -10.20 17.51
N GLN A 325 -4.01 -11.37 17.34
CA GLN A 325 -4.46 -11.85 16.04
C GLN A 325 -5.54 -10.97 15.43
N THR A 326 -6.50 -10.52 16.20
CA THR A 326 -7.63 -9.73 15.69
C THR A 326 -7.15 -8.39 15.16
N ALA A 327 -6.33 -7.68 15.93
CA ALA A 327 -5.78 -6.38 15.50
C ALA A 327 -4.87 -6.51 14.28
N ALA A 328 -4.02 -7.54 14.24
CA ALA A 328 -3.14 -7.79 13.10
C ALA A 328 -3.93 -8.15 11.83
N THR A 329 -4.98 -8.96 11.97
CA THR A 329 -5.91 -9.26 10.85
C THR A 329 -6.55 -7.97 10.34
N GLY A 330 -7.01 -7.12 11.26
CA GLY A 330 -7.55 -5.81 10.92
C GLY A 330 -6.54 -4.91 10.23
N ALA A 331 -5.28 -4.95 10.62
CA ALA A 331 -4.21 -4.18 9.97
C ALA A 331 -4.02 -4.57 8.51
N ILE A 332 -3.99 -5.87 8.22
CA ILE A 332 -3.86 -6.35 6.83
C ILE A 332 -5.12 -6.03 6.01
N LEU A 333 -6.30 -6.17 6.59
CA LEU A 333 -7.55 -5.74 5.95
C LEU A 333 -7.54 -4.23 5.66
N GLN A 334 -6.98 -3.42 6.56
CA GLN A 334 -6.83 -1.99 6.36
C GLN A 334 -5.84 -1.66 5.24
N MET A 335 -4.75 -2.40 5.11
CA MET A 335 -3.84 -2.25 3.99
C MET A 335 -4.57 -2.47 2.66
N LEU A 336 -5.35 -3.54 2.57
CA LEU A 336 -6.12 -3.87 1.38
C LEU A 336 -7.21 -2.82 1.09
N SER A 337 -8.01 -2.49 2.08
CA SER A 337 -9.10 -1.53 1.97
C SER A 337 -8.62 -0.11 1.65
N HIS A 338 -7.63 0.38 2.40
CA HIS A 338 -7.07 1.71 2.18
C HIS A 338 -6.37 1.80 0.81
N GLY A 339 -5.70 0.73 0.39
CA GLY A 339 -5.06 0.68 -0.93
C GLY A 339 -6.06 0.90 -2.05
N LEU A 340 -7.17 0.18 -2.03
CA LEU A 340 -8.24 0.31 -3.03
C LEU A 340 -8.90 1.69 -2.97
N MET A 341 -9.24 2.14 -1.79
CA MET A 341 -9.92 3.41 -1.58
C MET A 341 -9.06 4.61 -1.97
N THR A 342 -7.79 4.63 -1.58
CA THR A 342 -6.90 5.75 -1.90
C THR A 342 -6.56 5.80 -3.39
N ALA A 343 -6.43 4.64 -4.05
CA ALA A 343 -6.28 4.58 -5.50
C ALA A 343 -7.50 5.16 -6.21
N LEU A 344 -8.70 4.84 -5.74
CA LEU A 344 -9.94 5.40 -6.26
C LEU A 344 -9.99 6.92 -6.09
N PHE A 345 -9.62 7.44 -4.93
CA PHE A 345 -9.56 8.88 -4.69
C PHE A 345 -8.57 9.58 -5.61
N PHE A 346 -7.37 9.07 -5.73
CA PHE A 346 -6.37 9.70 -6.61
C PHE A 346 -6.78 9.66 -8.08
N ALA A 347 -7.42 8.58 -8.52
CA ALA A 347 -7.98 8.51 -9.87
C ALA A 347 -9.02 9.60 -10.10
N LEU A 348 -9.95 9.78 -9.17
CA LEU A 348 -10.99 10.80 -9.25
C LEU A 348 -10.44 12.21 -9.16
N ILE A 349 -9.48 12.47 -8.30
CA ILE A 349 -8.80 13.76 -8.19
C ILE A 349 -8.06 14.08 -9.49
N GLY A 350 -7.40 13.10 -10.08
CA GLY A 350 -6.75 13.26 -11.39
C GLY A 350 -7.72 13.60 -12.51
N MET A 351 -8.91 13.01 -12.49
CA MET A 351 -9.98 13.34 -13.43
C MET A 351 -10.49 14.77 -13.24
N ILE A 352 -10.70 15.20 -12.02
CA ILE A 352 -11.09 16.59 -11.70
C ILE A 352 -10.01 17.56 -12.18
N TYR A 353 -8.76 17.32 -11.81
CA TYR A 353 -7.64 18.19 -12.18
C TYR A 353 -7.42 18.25 -13.69
N GLY A 354 -7.54 17.15 -14.39
CA GLY A 354 -7.40 17.10 -15.86
C GLY A 354 -8.44 17.92 -16.61
N ARG A 355 -9.61 18.16 -16.01
CA ARG A 355 -10.70 18.92 -16.58
C ARG A 355 -10.72 20.38 -16.12
N THR A 356 -10.59 20.58 -14.81
CA THR A 356 -10.70 21.93 -14.21
C THR A 356 -9.39 22.68 -14.13
N HIS A 357 -8.25 21.99 -14.28
CA HIS A 357 -6.89 22.53 -14.12
C HIS A 357 -6.64 23.15 -12.73
N THR A 358 -7.48 22.82 -11.75
CA THR A 358 -7.31 23.24 -10.36
C THR A 358 -7.60 22.08 -9.41
N ARG A 359 -6.88 22.06 -8.29
CA ARG A 359 -7.11 21.14 -7.17
C ARG A 359 -7.51 21.88 -5.90
N ASP A 360 -7.64 23.20 -5.99
CA ASP A 360 -8.02 24.02 -4.85
C ASP A 360 -9.51 23.87 -4.56
N VAL A 361 -9.83 23.39 -3.37
CA VAL A 361 -11.21 23.18 -2.91
C VAL A 361 -12.03 24.46 -2.94
N ARG A 362 -11.38 25.62 -2.76
CA ARG A 362 -12.06 26.93 -2.75
C ARG A 362 -12.58 27.33 -4.12
N GLU A 363 -11.99 26.81 -5.19
CA GLU A 363 -12.37 27.11 -6.58
C GLU A 363 -13.36 26.11 -7.19
N LEU A 364 -13.64 25.00 -6.48
CA LEU A 364 -14.48 23.91 -6.97
C LEU A 364 -15.83 23.93 -6.27
N THR A 365 -16.89 24.07 -7.05
CA THR A 365 -18.29 24.03 -6.52
C THR A 365 -19.23 23.44 -7.57
N GLY A 366 -20.27 22.76 -7.11
CA GLY A 366 -21.36 22.31 -7.98
C GLY A 366 -21.00 21.28 -9.04
N LEU A 367 -19.95 20.49 -8.85
CA LEU A 367 -19.49 19.51 -9.84
C LEU A 367 -20.50 18.39 -10.12
N MET A 368 -21.45 18.14 -9.20
CA MET A 368 -22.50 17.12 -9.39
C MET A 368 -23.35 17.40 -10.64
N LYS A 369 -23.61 18.65 -10.96
CA LYS A 369 -24.40 19.05 -12.12
C LYS A 369 -23.66 18.89 -13.44
N VAL A 370 -22.34 19.05 -13.40
CA VAL A 370 -21.48 19.06 -14.58
C VAL A 370 -20.93 17.68 -14.89
N MET A 371 -20.51 16.96 -13.86
CA MET A 371 -19.87 15.65 -13.95
C MET A 371 -20.57 14.66 -13.00
N PRO A 372 -21.79 14.21 -13.29
CA PRO A 372 -22.56 13.40 -12.36
C PRO A 372 -21.92 12.03 -12.06
N PHE A 373 -21.34 11.36 -13.05
CA PHE A 373 -20.69 10.05 -12.85
C PHE A 373 -19.48 10.17 -11.91
N LEU A 374 -18.59 11.10 -12.21
CA LEU A 374 -17.41 11.36 -11.39
C LEU A 374 -17.82 11.74 -9.96
N SER A 375 -18.83 12.57 -9.81
CA SER A 375 -19.29 13.04 -8.50
C SER A 375 -19.90 11.93 -7.66
N VAL A 376 -20.70 11.06 -8.24
CA VAL A 376 -21.25 9.88 -7.53
C VAL A 376 -20.11 8.95 -7.09
N CYS A 377 -19.14 8.72 -7.95
CA CYS A 377 -17.97 7.91 -7.61
C CYS A 377 -17.14 8.55 -6.47
N TYR A 378 -17.04 9.87 -6.48
CA TYR A 378 -16.35 10.61 -5.41
C TYR A 378 -17.06 10.48 -4.07
N VAL A 379 -18.38 10.51 -4.06
CA VAL A 379 -19.17 10.26 -2.84
C VAL A 379 -18.93 8.84 -2.32
N ILE A 380 -18.91 7.84 -3.20
CA ILE A 380 -18.65 6.44 -2.82
C ILE A 380 -17.25 6.32 -2.22
N ALA A 381 -16.24 6.94 -2.82
CA ALA A 381 -14.89 6.95 -2.30
C ALA A 381 -14.81 7.62 -0.92
N GLY A 382 -15.52 8.72 -0.73
CA GLY A 382 -15.62 9.41 0.55
C GLY A 382 -16.26 8.54 1.63
N LEU A 383 -17.34 7.88 1.32
CA LEU A 383 -18.04 6.98 2.25
C LEU A 383 -17.16 5.75 2.60
N ALA A 384 -16.36 5.26 1.66
CA ALA A 384 -15.39 4.20 1.92
C ALA A 384 -14.30 4.66 2.89
N ASN A 385 -13.83 5.90 2.73
CA ASN A 385 -12.84 6.49 3.65
C ASN A 385 -13.41 6.69 5.08
N LEU A 386 -14.69 7.03 5.18
CA LEU A 386 -15.38 7.13 6.47
C LEU A 386 -15.54 5.79 7.18
N GLY A 387 -15.38 4.69 6.48
CA GLY A 387 -15.67 3.37 7.04
C GLY A 387 -17.16 3.08 7.13
N LEU A 388 -17.94 3.47 6.13
CA LEU A 388 -19.36 3.16 6.08
C LEU A 388 -19.60 1.64 5.95
N PRO A 389 -20.52 1.05 6.75
CA PRO A 389 -20.89 -0.35 6.58
C PRO A 389 -21.37 -0.67 5.16
N GLY A 390 -20.88 -1.79 4.61
CA GLY A 390 -21.11 -2.18 3.23
C GLY A 390 -19.93 -1.86 2.29
N LEU A 391 -18.98 -1.06 2.76
CA LEU A 391 -17.73 -0.77 2.06
C LEU A 391 -16.55 -1.32 2.86
N SER A 392 -15.42 -1.50 2.20
CA SER A 392 -14.27 -2.22 2.76
C SER A 392 -13.66 -1.59 4.02
N GLY A 393 -13.74 -0.27 4.15
CA GLY A 393 -13.17 0.46 5.28
C GLY A 393 -13.79 0.11 6.63
N PHE A 394 -15.08 -0.17 6.68
CA PHE A 394 -15.77 -0.51 7.91
C PHE A 394 -15.22 -1.80 8.54
N ILE A 395 -15.12 -2.85 7.76
CA ILE A 395 -14.66 -4.16 8.25
C ILE A 395 -13.22 -4.05 8.79
N ALA A 396 -12.36 -3.35 8.06
CA ALA A 396 -10.97 -3.18 8.46
C ALA A 396 -10.84 -2.40 9.77
N GLU A 397 -11.46 -1.24 9.86
CA GLU A 397 -11.38 -0.38 11.05
C GLU A 397 -12.05 -1.03 12.27
N MET A 398 -13.23 -1.63 12.12
CA MET A 398 -13.88 -2.33 13.22
C MET A 398 -13.03 -3.48 13.74
N THR A 399 -12.42 -4.26 12.87
CA THR A 399 -11.54 -5.36 13.28
C THR A 399 -10.32 -4.84 14.04
N ILE A 400 -9.74 -3.74 13.60
CA ILE A 400 -8.62 -3.08 14.30
C ILE A 400 -9.05 -2.65 15.71
N PHE A 401 -10.14 -1.93 15.85
CA PHE A 401 -10.52 -1.37 17.13
C PHE A 401 -11.02 -2.45 18.11
N VAL A 402 -11.73 -3.46 17.63
CA VAL A 402 -12.13 -4.61 18.46
C VAL A 402 -10.86 -5.35 18.96
N GLY A 403 -9.90 -5.59 18.07
CA GLY A 403 -8.65 -6.24 18.46
C GLY A 403 -7.82 -5.40 19.43
N SER A 404 -7.78 -4.10 19.24
CA SER A 404 -7.04 -3.19 20.12
C SER A 404 -7.64 -3.13 21.53
N PHE A 405 -8.97 -3.23 21.66
CA PHE A 405 -9.64 -3.28 22.96
C PHE A 405 -9.51 -4.63 23.69
N GLN A 406 -9.06 -5.68 23.03
CA GLN A 406 -8.77 -6.97 23.68
C GLN A 406 -7.60 -6.87 24.67
N ASN A 407 -6.71 -5.90 24.51
CA ASN A 407 -5.70 -5.57 25.51
C ASN A 407 -6.35 -4.88 26.71
N ASN A 408 -6.19 -5.44 27.90
CA ASN A 408 -6.91 -4.98 29.10
C ASN A 408 -6.23 -3.85 29.87
N ASP A 409 -5.00 -3.49 29.52
CA ASP A 409 -4.24 -2.46 30.24
C ASP A 409 -4.72 -1.05 29.84
N VAL A 410 -4.52 -0.12 30.77
CA VAL A 410 -4.94 1.27 30.61
C VAL A 410 -4.21 1.95 29.46
N PHE A 411 -2.93 1.65 29.27
CA PHE A 411 -2.12 2.26 28.23
C PHE A 411 -2.67 1.97 26.83
N HIS A 412 -2.87 0.69 26.48
CA HIS A 412 -3.38 0.28 25.16
C HIS A 412 -4.80 0.79 24.94
N ARG A 413 -5.66 0.73 25.95
CA ARG A 413 -7.04 1.23 25.83
C ARG A 413 -7.09 2.74 25.63
N THR A 414 -6.26 3.48 26.35
CA THR A 414 -6.19 4.94 26.20
C THR A 414 -5.75 5.32 24.79
N LEU A 415 -4.68 4.69 24.27
CA LEU A 415 -4.22 4.93 22.92
C LEU A 415 -5.27 4.53 21.88
N THR A 416 -5.99 3.45 22.10
CA THR A 416 -7.05 3.02 21.19
C THR A 416 -8.21 4.03 21.14
N ILE A 417 -8.59 4.59 22.28
CA ILE A 417 -9.63 5.64 22.35
C ILE A 417 -9.16 6.88 21.57
N ILE A 418 -7.89 7.28 21.73
CA ILE A 418 -7.32 8.40 21.00
C ILE A 418 -7.33 8.11 19.50
N ALA A 419 -6.93 6.91 19.07
CA ALA A 419 -6.95 6.52 17.67
C ALA A 419 -8.38 6.47 17.10
N CYS A 420 -9.37 6.01 17.87
CA CYS A 420 -10.77 6.01 17.46
C CYS A 420 -11.29 7.43 17.20
N SER A 421 -10.76 8.45 17.84
CA SER A 421 -11.17 9.84 17.60
C SER A 421 -10.92 10.29 16.16
N SER A 422 -9.99 9.64 15.45
CA SER A 422 -9.70 9.91 14.05
C SER A 422 -10.89 9.66 13.12
N ILE A 423 -11.81 8.78 13.51
CA ILE A 423 -13.05 8.51 12.75
C ILE A 423 -13.88 9.79 12.63
N VAL A 424 -14.04 10.51 13.74
CA VAL A 424 -14.80 11.77 13.76
C VAL A 424 -14.11 12.83 12.89
N ILE A 425 -12.81 12.94 13.00
CA ILE A 425 -12.01 13.90 12.23
C ILE A 425 -12.11 13.58 10.72
N THR A 426 -12.04 12.31 10.35
CA THR A 426 -12.22 11.85 8.98
C THR A 426 -13.60 12.22 8.46
N ALA A 427 -14.65 12.02 9.26
CA ALA A 427 -16.01 12.43 8.91
C ALA A 427 -16.07 13.93 8.63
N VAL A 428 -15.45 14.73 9.45
CA VAL A 428 -15.43 16.20 9.28
C VAL A 428 -14.83 16.60 7.94
N TYR A 429 -13.60 16.17 7.63
CA TYR A 429 -12.96 16.64 6.40
C TYR A 429 -13.58 16.02 5.15
N ILE A 430 -14.00 14.77 5.16
CA ILE A 430 -14.63 14.12 4.00
C ILE A 430 -16.01 14.71 3.69
N LEU A 431 -16.88 14.82 4.67
CA LEU A 431 -18.23 15.34 4.44
C LEU A 431 -18.22 16.82 4.06
N ARG A 432 -17.34 17.60 4.67
CA ARG A 432 -17.13 19.00 4.30
C ARG A 432 -16.64 19.14 2.87
N LEU A 433 -15.67 18.30 2.48
CA LEU A 433 -15.09 18.28 1.13
C LEU A 433 -16.16 17.91 0.08
N VAL A 434 -16.88 16.82 0.30
CA VAL A 434 -17.96 16.36 -0.60
C VAL A 434 -19.04 17.44 -0.73
N GLY A 435 -19.48 18.01 0.37
CA GLY A 435 -20.47 19.08 0.36
C GLY A 435 -20.03 20.31 -0.42
N LYS A 436 -18.77 20.69 -0.28
CA LYS A 436 -18.25 21.91 -0.89
C LYS A 436 -18.01 21.76 -2.38
N ILE A 437 -17.37 20.69 -2.83
CA ILE A 437 -16.97 20.56 -4.23
C ILE A 437 -18.07 20.01 -5.14
N LEU A 438 -18.96 19.19 -4.63
CA LEU A 438 -19.97 18.50 -5.45
C LEU A 438 -21.32 19.17 -5.46
N TYR A 439 -21.77 19.70 -4.33
CA TYR A 439 -23.08 20.29 -4.18
C TYR A 439 -23.09 21.80 -4.33
N GLY A 440 -24.27 22.36 -4.50
CA GLY A 440 -24.47 23.79 -4.69
C GLY A 440 -24.48 24.21 -6.16
N THR A 441 -24.31 25.50 -6.37
CA THR A 441 -24.24 26.07 -7.72
C THR A 441 -22.81 26.11 -8.23
N CYS A 442 -22.63 25.78 -9.51
CA CYS A 442 -21.33 25.93 -10.15
C CYS A 442 -21.06 27.41 -10.43
N THR A 443 -20.19 28.02 -9.63
CA THR A 443 -19.90 29.46 -9.69
C THR A 443 -18.93 29.82 -10.82
N ASN A 444 -18.07 28.88 -11.22
CA ASN A 444 -17.11 29.10 -12.31
C ASN A 444 -17.74 28.75 -13.64
N LYS A 445 -17.90 29.78 -14.48
CA LYS A 445 -18.49 29.61 -15.82
C LYS A 445 -17.70 28.68 -16.73
N HIS A 446 -16.40 28.59 -16.57
CA HIS A 446 -15.55 27.67 -17.34
C HIS A 446 -15.83 26.21 -17.00
N HIS A 447 -16.29 25.91 -15.80
CA HIS A 447 -16.62 24.55 -15.38
C HIS A 447 -17.96 24.07 -15.93
N LEU A 448 -18.85 24.96 -16.37
CA LEU A 448 -20.17 24.59 -16.90
C LEU A 448 -20.11 23.79 -18.21
N ALA A 449 -19.02 23.94 -18.96
CA ALA A 449 -18.82 23.28 -20.25
C ALA A 449 -17.99 21.99 -20.18
N LEU A 450 -17.61 21.56 -18.96
CA LEU A 450 -16.76 20.37 -18.78
C LEU A 450 -17.53 19.08 -19.07
N THR A 451 -16.82 18.11 -19.62
CA THR A 451 -17.34 16.78 -19.90
C THR A 451 -17.15 15.84 -18.72
N ASP A 452 -18.00 14.83 -18.62
CA ASP A 452 -17.87 13.78 -17.61
C ASP A 452 -16.75 12.78 -17.99
N ALA A 453 -16.57 11.73 -17.20
CA ALA A 453 -15.53 10.72 -17.37
C ALA A 453 -15.57 10.05 -18.75
N THR A 454 -14.39 9.82 -19.33
CA THR A 454 -14.21 9.05 -20.56
C THR A 454 -14.25 7.55 -20.27
N TRP A 455 -14.29 6.72 -21.32
CA TRP A 455 -14.43 5.26 -21.16
C TRP A 455 -13.27 4.63 -20.38
N ASP A 456 -12.05 5.09 -20.62
CA ASP A 456 -10.85 4.60 -19.92
C ASP A 456 -10.89 4.94 -18.41
N GLU A 457 -11.26 6.16 -18.10
CA GLU A 457 -11.44 6.61 -16.71
C GLU A 457 -12.56 5.83 -16.01
N ARG A 458 -13.66 5.56 -16.70
CA ARG A 458 -14.77 4.77 -16.17
C ARG A 458 -14.36 3.33 -15.85
N VAL A 459 -13.58 2.70 -16.73
CA VAL A 459 -13.06 1.34 -16.50
C VAL A 459 -12.25 1.29 -15.19
N ALA A 460 -11.31 2.21 -15.02
CA ALA A 460 -10.48 2.27 -13.81
C ALA A 460 -11.33 2.47 -12.55
N VAL A 461 -12.23 3.44 -12.57
CA VAL A 461 -13.03 3.81 -11.39
C VAL A 461 -14.05 2.73 -11.05
N ILE A 462 -14.74 2.15 -12.04
CA ILE A 462 -15.72 1.09 -11.79
C ILE A 462 -15.03 -0.16 -11.23
N CYS A 463 -13.87 -0.53 -11.76
CA CYS A 463 -13.09 -1.66 -11.24
C CYS A 463 -12.75 -1.47 -9.75
N LEU A 464 -12.28 -0.29 -9.37
CA LEU A 464 -11.95 0.01 -7.98
C LEU A 464 -13.19 0.03 -7.08
N ILE A 465 -14.30 0.59 -7.54
CA ILE A 465 -15.56 0.63 -6.77
C ILE A 465 -16.10 -0.78 -6.56
N VAL A 466 -16.06 -1.62 -7.58
CA VAL A 466 -16.49 -3.03 -7.48
C VAL A 466 -15.65 -3.77 -6.45
N CYS A 467 -14.34 -3.56 -6.46
CA CYS A 467 -13.45 -4.16 -5.46
C CYS A 467 -13.75 -3.67 -4.04
N VAL A 468 -13.94 -2.37 -3.84
CA VAL A 468 -14.26 -1.78 -2.53
C VAL A 468 -15.60 -2.29 -2.00
N ALA A 469 -16.63 -2.29 -2.84
CA ALA A 469 -17.96 -2.76 -2.46
C ALA A 469 -17.99 -4.27 -2.24
N GLY A 470 -17.33 -5.03 -3.11
CA GLY A 470 -17.26 -6.49 -3.00
C GLY A 470 -16.57 -6.94 -1.71
N LEU A 471 -15.45 -6.31 -1.38
CA LEU A 471 -14.74 -6.59 -0.14
C LEU A 471 -15.56 -6.18 1.10
N GLY A 472 -16.30 -5.08 1.01
CA GLY A 472 -17.16 -4.61 2.10
C GLY A 472 -18.39 -5.49 2.35
N MET A 473 -18.97 -6.04 1.27
CA MET A 473 -20.17 -6.89 1.37
C MET A 473 -19.85 -8.37 1.63
N ALA A 474 -18.70 -8.85 1.19
CA ALA A 474 -18.27 -10.24 1.35
C ALA A 474 -16.85 -10.34 1.90
N PRO A 475 -16.60 -9.87 3.13
CA PRO A 475 -15.25 -9.84 3.69
C PRO A 475 -14.80 -11.16 4.32
N PHE A 476 -15.71 -12.09 4.57
CA PHE A 476 -15.48 -13.27 5.40
C PHE A 476 -14.36 -14.18 4.86
N TRP A 477 -14.26 -14.37 3.56
CA TRP A 477 -13.23 -15.22 2.97
C TRP A 477 -11.84 -14.61 3.06
N VAL A 478 -11.73 -13.29 2.84
CA VAL A 478 -10.46 -12.55 2.96
C VAL A 478 -10.03 -12.47 4.42
N SER A 479 -10.95 -12.16 5.31
CA SER A 479 -10.69 -12.06 6.74
C SER A 479 -10.22 -13.39 7.32
N HIS A 480 -10.82 -14.49 6.93
CA HIS A 480 -10.40 -15.84 7.32
C HIS A 480 -9.01 -16.19 6.79
N MET A 481 -8.77 -15.95 5.51
CA MET A 481 -7.49 -16.19 4.86
C MET A 481 -6.35 -15.40 5.54
N ILE A 482 -6.57 -14.14 5.82
CA ILE A 482 -5.60 -13.26 6.48
C ILE A 482 -5.42 -13.69 7.95
N GLY A 483 -6.49 -13.97 8.66
CA GLY A 483 -6.45 -14.36 10.07
C GLY A 483 -5.64 -15.63 10.31
N GLU A 484 -5.77 -16.63 9.45
CA GLU A 484 -4.97 -17.84 9.52
C GLU A 484 -3.48 -17.57 9.26
N SER A 485 -3.19 -16.67 8.33
CA SER A 485 -1.80 -16.34 7.95
C SER A 485 -1.10 -15.42 8.95
N VAL A 486 -1.85 -14.64 9.69
CA VAL A 486 -1.35 -13.80 10.79
C VAL A 486 -0.94 -14.62 12.01
N LEU A 487 -1.61 -15.74 12.26
CA LEU A 487 -1.44 -16.54 13.47
C LEU A 487 0.00 -17.01 13.70
N PRO A 488 0.78 -17.50 12.71
CA PRO A 488 2.17 -17.91 12.93
C PRO A 488 3.06 -16.79 13.46
N VAL A 489 2.84 -15.56 13.03
CA VAL A 489 3.60 -14.39 13.50
C VAL A 489 3.18 -14.02 14.92
N VAL A 490 1.90 -13.90 15.17
CA VAL A 490 1.36 -13.50 16.47
C VAL A 490 1.63 -14.52 17.55
N SER A 491 1.61 -15.81 17.23
CA SER A 491 1.90 -16.88 18.20
C SER A 491 3.31 -16.82 18.79
N GLN A 492 4.27 -16.22 18.08
CA GLN A 492 5.62 -15.98 18.58
C GLN A 492 5.71 -14.74 19.49
N LEU A 493 4.78 -13.80 19.35
CA LEU A 493 4.74 -12.55 20.12
C LEU A 493 4.10 -12.73 21.50
N ILE A 494 3.25 -13.75 21.66
CA ILE A 494 2.57 -14.03 22.92
C ILE A 494 3.40 -15.09 23.65
N PRO A 495 3.90 -14.80 24.87
CA PRO A 495 4.67 -15.76 25.65
C PRO A 495 3.86 -16.97 26.12
#